data_7b6ad8e5bdb393610c03f89542ac205e
#
_entry.id   7b6ad8e5bdb393610c03f89542ac205e
#
_cell.length_a   1.000
_cell.length_b   1.000
_cell.length_c   1.000
_cell.angle_alpha   90.00
_cell.angle_beta   90.00
_cell.angle_gamma   90.00
#
_symmetry.space_group_name_H-M   'P 1'
#
loop_
_entity.id
_entity.type
_entity.pdbx_description
1 polymer ?
#
loop_
_entity_poly.entity_id
_entity_poly.type
_entity_poly.pdbx_seq_one_letter_code
_entity_poly.pdbx_strand_id
1 'polypeptide(L)'
;MTTPNGDNNVVDLTAPNYATELALLGTTGRLTYAPKGADVAPLANMGAYAAPYVDLGWISDAGITESMSEEVNDFTPWQTTSSIRTSTASQEFTFSAVVWSIGGLANALYYGVAEDDMAYDEATGVTTFTQGGELPENMRFVLAIDVVDGEKARRFILPNCSVQERGDITYTRTEMVGYEFTFKANIDSELGYAVMRQFKEGWKPGTAGSTLENSTGANSLGEWHEDVNARAEGE
;
A
#
# COMPACT_ATOMS: atom_id res chain seq x y z
N MET A 1 -51.83 -33.25 -5.59
CA MET A 1 -50.49 -33.17 -6.24
C MET A 1 -50.11 -31.71 -6.25
N THR A 2 -49.34 -31.26 -5.29
CA THR A 2 -48.81 -29.92 -5.18
C THR A 2 -47.45 -29.94 -5.91
N THR A 3 -47.36 -29.23 -7.01
CA THR A 3 -46.09 -28.97 -7.69
C THR A 3 -45.18 -28.16 -6.76
N PRO A 4 -43.94 -28.58 -6.52
CA PRO A 4 -42.99 -27.74 -5.81
C PRO A 4 -42.70 -26.54 -6.69
N ASN A 5 -42.96 -25.36 -6.16
CA ASN A 5 -42.54 -24.10 -6.70
C ASN A 5 -40.98 -24.10 -6.69
N GLY A 6 -40.40 -24.29 -7.85
CA GLY A 6 -38.95 -24.15 -8.00
C GLY A 6 -38.61 -22.68 -7.82
N ASP A 7 -38.15 -22.32 -6.63
CA ASP A 7 -37.41 -21.08 -6.46
C ASP A 7 -36.17 -21.15 -7.35
N ASN A 8 -36.33 -20.66 -8.58
CA ASN A 8 -35.19 -20.30 -9.37
C ASN A 8 -34.49 -19.19 -8.62
N ASN A 9 -33.50 -19.55 -7.82
CA ASN A 9 -32.59 -18.63 -7.20
C ASN A 9 -31.70 -18.03 -8.31
N VAL A 10 -32.35 -17.23 -9.17
CA VAL A 10 -31.64 -16.45 -10.15
C VAL A 10 -30.91 -15.37 -9.36
N VAL A 11 -29.60 -15.43 -9.36
CA VAL A 11 -28.77 -14.37 -8.78
C VAL A 11 -29.19 -13.07 -9.48
N ASP A 12 -29.79 -12.18 -8.73
CA ASP A 12 -30.18 -10.87 -9.24
C ASP A 12 -28.91 -10.05 -9.50
N LEU A 13 -28.55 -9.91 -10.75
CA LEU A 13 -27.42 -9.11 -11.21
C LEU A 13 -27.84 -7.67 -11.59
N THR A 14 -29.09 -7.28 -11.30
CA THR A 14 -29.60 -5.97 -11.70
C THR A 14 -29.14 -4.80 -10.84
N ALA A 15 -28.51 -5.08 -9.68
CA ALA A 15 -27.94 -4.05 -8.81
C ALA A 15 -26.48 -4.34 -8.34
N PRO A 16 -25.59 -4.82 -9.22
CA PRO A 16 -24.18 -4.90 -8.83
C PRO A 16 -23.58 -3.49 -8.78
N ASN A 17 -22.80 -3.21 -7.76
CA ASN A 17 -22.05 -1.95 -7.68
C ASN A 17 -20.83 -1.98 -8.62
N TYR A 18 -21.08 -1.86 -9.93
CA TYR A 18 -20.02 -1.76 -10.96
C TYR A 18 -19.60 -0.32 -11.20
N ALA A 19 -19.35 0.43 -10.14
CA ALA A 19 -18.87 1.80 -10.25
C ALA A 19 -17.45 1.79 -10.82
N THR A 20 -17.30 2.09 -12.09
CA THR A 20 -16.02 2.20 -12.80
C THR A 20 -15.13 3.24 -12.11
N GLU A 21 -15.76 4.24 -11.51
CA GLU A 21 -15.09 5.31 -10.77
C GLU A 21 -14.37 4.80 -9.51
N LEU A 22 -14.73 3.63 -9.00
CA LEU A 22 -14.05 3.00 -7.85
C LEU A 22 -12.87 2.12 -8.27
N ALA A 23 -12.76 1.80 -9.55
CA ALA A 23 -11.58 1.12 -10.06
C ALA A 23 -10.38 2.06 -10.03
N LEU A 24 -9.23 1.56 -9.57
CA LEU A 24 -7.96 2.27 -9.47
C LEU A 24 -6.89 1.50 -10.23
N LEU A 25 -6.12 2.21 -11.05
CA LEU A 25 -4.88 1.72 -11.64
C LEU A 25 -3.72 2.41 -10.93
N GLY A 26 -2.68 1.68 -10.57
CA GLY A 26 -1.43 2.29 -10.09
C GLY A 26 -0.63 2.80 -11.29
N THR A 27 -1.00 3.96 -11.84
CA THR A 27 -0.36 4.50 -13.05
C THR A 27 1.01 5.08 -12.76
N THR A 28 1.24 5.57 -11.55
CA THR A 28 2.53 6.05 -11.07
C THR A 28 2.61 5.95 -9.55
N GLY A 29 3.83 5.95 -9.02
CA GLY A 29 4.06 5.86 -7.59
C GLY A 29 5.33 6.58 -7.17
N ARG A 30 5.46 6.77 -5.85
CA ARG A 30 6.62 7.39 -5.23
C ARG A 30 6.94 6.69 -3.92
N LEU A 31 8.22 6.51 -3.66
CA LEU A 31 8.77 6.12 -2.36
C LEU A 31 9.56 7.30 -1.80
N THR A 32 9.17 7.79 -0.65
CA THR A 32 9.81 8.95 -0.01
C THR A 32 10.30 8.57 1.37
N TYR A 33 11.58 8.74 1.58
CA TYR A 33 12.31 8.45 2.83
C TYR A 33 12.41 9.70 3.69
N ALA A 34 12.39 9.53 5.01
CA ALA A 34 12.88 10.53 5.96
C ALA A 34 13.51 9.84 7.18
N PRO A 35 14.43 10.50 7.89
CA PRO A 35 15.01 9.95 9.12
C PRO A 35 13.95 9.61 10.16
N LYS A 36 14.23 8.63 11.02
CA LYS A 36 13.34 8.28 12.14
C LYS A 36 13.07 9.50 13.03
N GLY A 37 11.79 9.71 13.35
CA GLY A 37 11.33 10.86 14.13
C GLY A 37 11.00 12.10 13.30
N ALA A 38 11.10 12.02 11.96
CA ALA A 38 10.58 13.08 11.10
C ALA A 38 9.07 13.27 11.32
N ASP A 39 8.64 14.54 11.36
CA ASP A 39 7.24 14.88 11.58
C ASP A 39 6.36 14.42 10.41
N VAL A 40 5.40 13.56 10.71
CA VAL A 40 4.44 13.03 9.72
C VAL A 40 3.15 13.87 9.63
N ALA A 41 2.92 14.80 10.55
CA ALA A 41 1.71 15.63 10.56
C ALA A 41 1.53 16.45 9.28
N PRO A 42 2.59 17.04 8.66
CA PRO A 42 2.47 17.76 7.39
C PRO A 42 1.99 16.88 6.22
N LEU A 43 2.15 15.56 6.31
CA LEU A 43 1.72 14.61 5.27
C LEU A 43 0.22 14.27 5.36
N ALA A 44 -0.46 14.69 6.43
CA ALA A 44 -1.90 14.46 6.58
C ALA A 44 -2.68 15.12 5.43
N ASN A 45 -3.79 14.51 5.06
CA ASN A 45 -4.67 14.97 3.97
C ASN A 45 -3.94 15.18 2.63
N MET A 46 -2.99 14.29 2.29
CA MET A 46 -2.17 14.39 1.08
C MET A 46 -1.31 15.67 1.03
N GLY A 47 -0.85 16.16 2.19
CA GLY A 47 0.04 17.31 2.28
C GLY A 47 1.33 17.14 1.48
N ALA A 48 1.96 18.25 1.10
CA ALA A 48 3.18 18.24 0.32
C ALA A 48 4.39 17.75 1.14
N TYR A 49 5.32 17.09 0.47
CA TYR A 49 6.60 16.74 1.06
C TYR A 49 7.51 17.97 1.16
N ALA A 50 8.14 18.13 2.30
CA ALA A 50 9.17 19.13 2.57
C ALA A 50 10.35 18.43 3.27
N ALA A 51 11.49 19.10 3.37
CA ALA A 51 12.61 18.56 4.13
C ALA A 51 12.17 18.13 5.55
N PRO A 52 12.61 16.98 6.06
CA PRO A 52 13.73 16.14 5.56
C PRO A 52 13.31 14.97 4.62
N TYR A 53 12.16 15.05 3.99
CA TYR A 53 11.65 13.99 3.11
C TYR A 53 12.41 13.99 1.77
N VAL A 54 12.97 12.85 1.38
CA VAL A 54 13.77 12.64 0.16
C VAL A 54 13.14 11.53 -0.67
N ASP A 55 12.94 11.78 -1.97
CA ASP A 55 12.44 10.78 -2.92
C ASP A 55 13.53 9.74 -3.22
N LEU A 56 13.17 8.46 -3.20
CA LEU A 56 14.06 7.34 -3.59
C LEU A 56 14.27 7.24 -5.10
N GLY A 57 13.48 7.97 -5.90
CA GLY A 57 13.63 8.06 -7.35
C GLY A 57 12.81 7.00 -8.11
N TRP A 58 13.36 6.55 -9.25
CA TRP A 58 12.65 5.66 -10.16
C TRP A 58 12.39 4.29 -9.55
N ILE A 59 11.15 3.82 -9.71
CA ILE A 59 10.69 2.49 -9.34
C ILE A 59 10.48 1.70 -10.63
N SER A 60 10.68 0.38 -10.58
CA SER A 60 10.43 -0.50 -11.72
C SER A 60 8.96 -0.48 -12.16
N ASP A 61 8.71 -0.93 -13.37
CA ASP A 61 7.37 -1.09 -13.94
C ASP A 61 6.49 -2.13 -13.21
N ALA A 62 7.10 -2.98 -12.37
CA ALA A 62 6.37 -3.86 -11.46
C ALA A 62 5.59 -3.08 -10.36
N GLY A 63 5.94 -1.79 -10.15
CA GLY A 63 5.29 -0.92 -9.19
C GLY A 63 5.59 -1.24 -7.73
N ILE A 64 4.58 -1.04 -6.87
CA ILE A 64 4.68 -1.24 -5.43
C ILE A 64 3.64 -2.26 -5.00
N THR A 65 4.06 -3.24 -4.21
CA THR A 65 3.17 -4.27 -3.65
C THR A 65 2.97 -4.04 -2.16
N GLU A 66 1.72 -3.92 -1.72
CA GLU A 66 1.33 -3.95 -0.31
C GLU A 66 0.93 -5.37 0.07
N SER A 67 1.45 -5.88 1.17
CA SER A 67 1.08 -7.17 1.76
C SER A 67 0.68 -7.02 3.22
N MET A 68 -0.37 -7.73 3.60
CA MET A 68 -0.79 -7.89 4.98
C MET A 68 -0.83 -9.38 5.30
N SER A 69 -0.09 -9.80 6.30
CA SER A 69 -0.03 -11.18 6.77
C SER A 69 -0.52 -11.27 8.20
N GLU A 70 -1.36 -12.25 8.48
CA GLU A 70 -1.87 -12.54 9.81
C GLU A 70 -1.56 -13.98 10.17
N GLU A 71 -1.00 -14.20 11.34
CA GLU A 71 -0.84 -15.52 11.92
C GLU A 71 -1.99 -15.78 12.88
N VAL A 72 -2.68 -16.89 12.66
CA VAL A 72 -3.87 -17.27 13.41
C VAL A 72 -3.64 -18.58 14.15
N ASN A 73 -3.87 -18.59 15.46
CA ASN A 73 -3.82 -19.78 16.29
C ASN A 73 -5.23 -20.31 16.51
N ASP A 74 -5.43 -21.58 16.13
CA ASP A 74 -6.65 -22.33 16.35
C ASP A 74 -6.51 -23.29 17.52
N PHE A 75 -7.43 -23.20 18.46
CA PHE A 75 -7.48 -24.06 19.64
C PHE A 75 -8.50 -25.17 19.43
N THR A 76 -8.02 -26.39 19.26
CA THR A 76 -8.83 -27.58 19.08
C THR A 76 -8.80 -28.44 20.35
N PRO A 77 -9.93 -28.66 21.04
CA PRO A 77 -9.99 -29.51 22.22
C PRO A 77 -9.89 -30.99 21.85
N TRP A 78 -9.53 -31.81 22.85
CA TRP A 78 -9.36 -33.26 22.63
C TRP A 78 -10.65 -33.96 22.17
N GLN A 79 -11.83 -33.44 22.55
CA GLN A 79 -13.13 -34.09 22.34
C GLN A 79 -13.71 -33.85 20.93
N THR A 80 -13.11 -32.97 20.13
CA THR A 80 -13.54 -32.68 18.75
C THR A 80 -12.35 -32.35 17.86
N THR A 81 -12.53 -32.56 16.57
CA THR A 81 -11.53 -32.18 15.53
C THR A 81 -11.74 -30.76 15.00
N SER A 82 -12.78 -30.08 15.48
CA SER A 82 -13.07 -28.71 15.06
C SER A 82 -12.49 -27.71 16.06
N SER A 83 -11.93 -26.62 15.55
CA SER A 83 -11.50 -25.50 16.38
C SER A 83 -12.69 -24.88 17.09
N ILE A 84 -12.54 -24.61 18.40
CA ILE A 84 -13.55 -23.96 19.23
C ILE A 84 -13.21 -22.49 19.52
N ARG A 85 -11.95 -22.10 19.27
CA ARG A 85 -11.48 -20.75 19.45
C ARG A 85 -10.34 -20.44 18.48
N THR A 86 -10.43 -19.27 17.88
CA THR A 86 -9.40 -18.71 17.01
C THR A 86 -8.87 -17.43 17.64
N SER A 87 -7.56 -17.21 17.60
CA SER A 87 -6.90 -16.00 18.08
C SER A 87 -5.82 -15.58 17.10
N THR A 88 -5.83 -14.32 16.69
CA THR A 88 -4.73 -13.74 15.89
C THR A 88 -3.50 -13.60 16.79
N ALA A 89 -2.41 -14.23 16.39
CA ALA A 89 -1.14 -14.23 17.11
C ALA A 89 -0.27 -13.03 16.71
N SER A 90 -0.21 -12.73 15.42
CA SER A 90 0.56 -11.60 14.89
C SER A 90 -0.08 -11.04 13.63
N GLN A 91 0.22 -9.79 13.34
CA GLN A 91 -0.13 -9.10 12.12
C GLN A 91 1.09 -8.36 11.60
N GLU A 92 1.37 -8.49 10.32
CA GLU A 92 2.51 -7.87 9.68
C GLU A 92 2.09 -7.11 8.42
N PHE A 93 2.59 -5.87 8.30
CA PHE A 93 2.39 -5.03 7.12
C PHE A 93 3.73 -4.83 6.42
N THR A 94 3.79 -5.23 5.15
CA THR A 94 4.97 -5.07 4.32
C THR A 94 4.65 -4.39 2.99
N PHE A 95 5.64 -3.67 2.47
CA PHE A 95 5.59 -3.04 1.17
C PHE A 95 6.86 -3.41 0.41
N SER A 96 6.72 -3.91 -0.81
CA SER A 96 7.86 -4.25 -1.64
C SER A 96 7.89 -3.46 -2.93
N ALA A 97 9.10 -3.11 -3.37
CA ALA A 97 9.34 -2.41 -4.63
C ALA A 97 10.79 -2.61 -5.09
N VAL A 98 11.00 -2.49 -6.39
CA VAL A 98 12.34 -2.45 -6.98
C VAL A 98 12.69 -1.02 -7.35
N VAL A 99 13.76 -0.48 -6.76
CA VAL A 99 14.25 0.89 -6.99
C VAL A 99 15.35 0.85 -8.04
N TRP A 100 15.20 1.62 -9.13
CA TRP A 100 16.18 1.73 -10.21
C TRP A 100 17.12 2.93 -10.03
N SER A 101 16.76 3.89 -9.19
CA SER A 101 17.66 5.02 -8.87
C SER A 101 18.68 4.60 -7.82
N ILE A 102 19.85 4.18 -8.28
CA ILE A 102 20.96 3.70 -7.45
C ILE A 102 21.81 4.89 -7.02
N GLY A 103 21.33 5.64 -6.01
CA GLY A 103 22.05 6.75 -5.37
C GLY A 103 22.59 6.40 -3.98
N GLY A 104 23.17 7.38 -3.29
CA GLY A 104 23.71 7.21 -1.93
C GLY A 104 22.72 6.59 -0.96
N LEU A 105 21.51 7.16 -0.89
CA LEU A 105 20.46 6.68 0.01
C LEU A 105 20.01 5.24 -0.32
N ALA A 106 19.83 4.89 -1.62
CA ALA A 106 19.45 3.54 -2.01
C ALA A 106 20.55 2.52 -1.66
N ASN A 107 21.83 2.90 -1.87
CA ASN A 107 22.98 2.10 -1.44
C ASN A 107 23.03 1.94 0.08
N ALA A 108 22.82 3.02 0.84
CA ALA A 108 22.78 3.00 2.29
C ALA A 108 21.73 2.01 2.81
N LEU A 109 20.52 2.07 2.27
CA LEU A 109 19.43 1.16 2.64
C LEU A 109 19.70 -0.29 2.24
N TYR A 110 20.28 -0.50 1.03
CA TYR A 110 20.52 -1.85 0.53
C TYR A 110 21.69 -2.53 1.24
N TYR A 111 22.80 -1.84 1.42
CA TYR A 111 23.98 -2.42 2.07
C TYR A 111 23.98 -2.26 3.60
N GLY A 112 23.07 -1.47 4.16
CA GLY A 112 22.98 -1.23 5.61
C GLY A 112 24.16 -0.41 6.13
N VAL A 113 24.69 0.50 5.32
CA VAL A 113 25.80 1.40 5.65
C VAL A 113 25.26 2.83 5.63
N ALA A 114 25.58 3.62 6.65
CA ALA A 114 25.16 5.02 6.67
C ALA A 114 25.81 5.81 5.51
N GLU A 115 25.12 6.80 4.95
CA GLU A 115 25.69 7.63 3.88
C GLU A 115 26.95 8.36 4.35
N ASP A 116 27.01 8.75 5.62
CA ASP A 116 28.17 9.43 6.21
C ASP A 116 29.43 8.54 6.27
N ASP A 117 29.26 7.22 6.22
CA ASP A 117 30.36 6.24 6.20
C ASP A 117 30.84 5.94 4.78
N MET A 118 30.23 6.58 3.77
CA MET A 118 30.61 6.45 2.36
C MET A 118 31.60 7.57 1.99
N ALA A 119 32.85 7.20 1.70
CA ALA A 119 33.87 8.16 1.28
C ALA A 119 33.76 8.43 -0.24
N TYR A 120 33.61 9.68 -0.62
CA TYR A 120 33.65 10.13 -2.02
C TYR A 120 34.95 10.84 -2.34
N ASP A 121 35.65 10.36 -3.36
CA ASP A 121 36.87 10.99 -3.90
C ASP A 121 36.51 11.89 -5.09
N GLU A 122 36.58 13.20 -4.90
CA GLU A 122 36.24 14.19 -5.94
C GLU A 122 37.20 14.11 -7.15
N ALA A 123 38.45 13.67 -6.96
CA ALA A 123 39.42 13.61 -8.03
C ALA A 123 39.14 12.46 -9.00
N THR A 124 38.62 11.36 -8.50
CA THR A 124 38.35 10.16 -9.31
C THR A 124 36.86 9.92 -9.56
N GLY A 125 35.98 10.60 -8.80
CA GLY A 125 34.55 10.38 -8.86
C GLY A 125 34.11 9.03 -8.26
N VAL A 126 34.96 8.41 -7.45
CA VAL A 126 34.70 7.08 -6.86
C VAL A 126 34.14 7.21 -5.45
N THR A 127 33.01 6.56 -5.21
CA THR A 127 32.47 6.35 -3.86
C THR A 127 32.93 5.00 -3.33
N THR A 128 33.50 4.96 -2.15
CA THR A 128 34.01 3.75 -1.50
C THR A 128 33.40 3.58 -0.12
N PHE A 129 32.90 2.40 0.16
CA PHE A 129 32.50 1.98 1.50
C PHE A 129 32.86 0.51 1.72
N THR A 130 32.95 0.10 2.96
CA THR A 130 33.31 -1.27 3.34
C THR A 130 32.22 -1.87 4.23
N GLN A 131 31.91 -3.13 3.98
CA GLN A 131 31.04 -3.91 4.88
C GLN A 131 31.93 -4.85 5.72
N GLY A 132 31.77 -4.79 7.03
CA GLY A 132 32.41 -5.70 7.95
C GLY A 132 31.67 -7.03 8.09
N GLY A 133 32.14 -7.90 8.97
CA GLY A 133 31.44 -9.13 9.35
C GLY A 133 30.34 -8.93 10.41
N GLU A 134 30.08 -7.72 10.81
CA GLU A 134 28.99 -7.37 11.71
C GLU A 134 27.64 -7.34 10.99
N LEU A 135 26.58 -7.63 11.72
CA LEU A 135 25.24 -7.53 11.15
C LEU A 135 24.93 -6.08 10.79
N PRO A 136 24.31 -5.81 9.62
CA PRO A 136 23.86 -4.48 9.26
C PRO A 136 22.98 -3.89 10.36
N GLU A 137 23.20 -2.63 10.67
CA GLU A 137 22.34 -1.94 11.62
C GLU A 137 20.90 -1.95 11.12
N ASN A 138 19.96 -2.29 11.98
CA ASN A 138 18.54 -2.28 11.63
C ASN A 138 18.04 -0.84 11.61
N MET A 139 18.37 -0.13 10.54
CA MET A 139 18.01 1.27 10.33
C MET A 139 16.50 1.44 10.41
N ARG A 140 16.06 2.37 11.25
CA ARG A 140 14.69 2.78 11.38
C ARG A 140 14.51 4.14 10.72
N PHE A 141 13.44 4.29 9.97
CA PHE A 141 13.16 5.51 9.23
C PHE A 141 11.65 5.68 9.01
N VAL A 142 11.27 6.83 8.52
CA VAL A 142 9.91 7.09 8.04
C VAL A 142 9.88 6.81 6.53
N LEU A 143 8.91 6.01 6.09
CA LEU A 143 8.65 5.78 4.68
C LEU A 143 7.25 6.27 4.35
N ALA A 144 7.13 7.12 3.35
CA ALA A 144 5.86 7.49 2.77
C ALA A 144 5.78 6.99 1.32
N ILE A 145 4.65 6.39 0.99
CA ILE A 145 4.41 5.73 -0.29
C ILE A 145 3.18 6.38 -0.91
N ASP A 146 3.31 6.90 -2.12
CA ASP A 146 2.20 7.41 -2.91
C ASP A 146 1.96 6.50 -4.11
N VAL A 147 0.69 6.19 -4.38
CA VAL A 147 0.21 5.56 -5.61
C VAL A 147 -0.85 6.47 -6.20
N VAL A 148 -0.71 6.83 -7.47
CA VAL A 148 -1.54 7.85 -8.12
C VAL A 148 -2.18 7.29 -9.40
N ASP A 149 -3.43 7.67 -9.62
CA ASP A 149 -4.21 7.40 -10.82
C ASP A 149 -5.03 8.65 -11.20
N GLY A 150 -4.44 9.52 -12.01
CA GLY A 150 -5.05 10.81 -12.36
C GLY A 150 -5.27 11.69 -11.13
N GLU A 151 -6.54 11.96 -10.80
CA GLU A 151 -6.91 12.76 -9.61
C GLU A 151 -7.03 11.93 -8.32
N LYS A 152 -7.07 10.60 -8.46
CA LYS A 152 -7.12 9.68 -7.33
C LYS A 152 -5.72 9.39 -6.81
N ALA A 153 -5.61 9.22 -5.51
CA ALA A 153 -4.34 8.89 -4.88
C ALA A 153 -4.54 8.06 -3.60
N ARG A 154 -3.57 7.20 -3.35
CA ARG A 154 -3.38 6.51 -2.07
C ARG A 154 -2.07 6.93 -1.48
N ARG A 155 -2.04 7.20 -0.19
CA ARG A 155 -0.82 7.45 0.56
C ARG A 155 -0.75 6.54 1.76
N PHE A 156 0.40 5.91 1.91
CA PHE A 156 0.74 5.09 3.07
C PHE A 156 1.91 5.75 3.79
N ILE A 157 1.77 5.97 5.09
CA ILE A 157 2.82 6.58 5.92
C ILE A 157 3.21 5.56 6.99
N LEU A 158 4.47 5.16 6.98
CA LEU A 158 5.09 4.21 7.89
C LEU A 158 6.06 4.98 8.80
N PRO A 159 5.63 5.40 9.99
CA PRO A 159 6.48 6.24 10.85
C PRO A 159 7.67 5.50 11.46
N ASN A 160 7.61 4.18 11.49
CA ASN A 160 8.66 3.31 12.01
C ASN A 160 8.91 2.14 11.05
N CYS A 161 9.50 2.46 9.91
CA CYS A 161 9.82 1.52 8.86
C CYS A 161 11.22 0.91 9.06
N SER A 162 11.39 -0.32 8.59
CA SER A 162 12.70 -0.96 8.46
C SER A 162 12.76 -1.78 7.18
N VAL A 163 13.96 -1.98 6.64
CA VAL A 163 14.16 -2.95 5.57
C VAL A 163 14.15 -4.34 6.19
N GLN A 164 13.19 -5.16 5.82
CA GLN A 164 13.06 -6.55 6.28
C GLN A 164 13.86 -7.49 5.42
N GLU A 165 13.77 -7.31 4.10
CA GLU A 165 14.42 -8.17 3.12
C GLU A 165 15.00 -7.33 1.99
N ARG A 166 16.10 -7.81 1.45
CA ARG A 166 16.79 -7.27 0.28
C ARG A 166 16.89 -8.37 -0.75
N GLY A 167 16.32 -8.15 -1.93
CA GLY A 167 16.39 -9.11 -3.03
C GLY A 167 17.77 -9.12 -3.69
N ASP A 168 17.94 -10.04 -4.62
CA ASP A 168 19.18 -10.18 -5.37
C ASP A 168 19.38 -9.04 -6.37
N ILE A 169 20.62 -8.63 -6.57
CA ILE A 169 21.01 -7.69 -7.65
C ILE A 169 21.46 -8.48 -8.85
N THR A 170 20.76 -8.31 -9.97
CA THR A 170 21.13 -8.96 -11.23
C THR A 170 21.73 -7.95 -12.20
N TYR A 171 22.92 -8.26 -12.75
CA TYR A 171 23.61 -7.45 -13.75
C TYR A 171 23.49 -8.11 -15.11
N THR A 172 22.59 -7.61 -15.97
CA THR A 172 22.36 -8.12 -17.33
C THR A 172 22.45 -7.01 -18.36
N ARG A 173 22.44 -7.38 -19.65
CA ARG A 173 22.40 -6.40 -20.74
C ARG A 173 21.01 -5.88 -21.06
N THR A 174 19.99 -6.61 -20.66
CA THR A 174 18.60 -6.43 -21.11
C THR A 174 17.70 -5.83 -20.07
N GLU A 175 18.14 -5.78 -18.81
CA GLU A 175 17.35 -5.33 -17.67
C GLU A 175 18.09 -4.22 -16.92
N MET A 176 17.33 -3.29 -16.39
CA MET A 176 17.86 -2.26 -15.50
C MET A 176 18.33 -2.90 -14.20
N VAL A 177 19.49 -2.46 -13.71
CA VAL A 177 19.94 -2.82 -12.37
C VAL A 177 19.00 -2.15 -11.36
N GLY A 178 18.49 -2.91 -10.41
CA GLY A 178 17.60 -2.39 -9.39
C GLY A 178 17.86 -3.02 -8.02
N TYR A 179 17.50 -2.32 -7.00
CA TYR A 179 17.50 -2.82 -5.63
C TYR A 179 16.07 -3.17 -5.21
N GLU A 180 15.84 -4.46 -4.98
CA GLU A 180 14.57 -4.93 -4.45
C GLU A 180 14.58 -4.80 -2.93
N PHE A 181 13.55 -4.12 -2.42
CA PHE A 181 13.33 -3.93 -0.99
C PHE A 181 11.99 -4.49 -0.57
N THR A 182 11.99 -5.16 0.58
CA THR A 182 10.78 -5.40 1.35
C THR A 182 10.86 -4.56 2.64
N PHE A 183 9.99 -3.57 2.72
CA PHE A 183 9.86 -2.67 3.85
C PHE A 183 8.82 -3.20 4.82
N LYS A 184 9.17 -3.27 6.10
CA LYS A 184 8.27 -3.65 7.19
C LYS A 184 7.82 -2.42 7.97
N ALA A 185 6.52 -2.29 8.15
CA ALA A 185 5.95 -1.30 9.04
C ALA A 185 5.93 -1.84 10.48
N ASN A 186 6.59 -1.15 11.38
CA ASN A 186 6.57 -1.45 12.80
C ASN A 186 5.72 -0.41 13.52
N ILE A 187 5.13 -0.80 14.66
CA ILE A 187 4.39 0.15 15.50
C ILE A 187 5.35 1.24 15.98
N ASP A 188 4.94 2.48 15.79
CA ASP A 188 5.60 3.62 16.42
C ASP A 188 5.04 3.81 17.83
N SER A 189 5.92 3.88 18.83
CA SER A 189 5.51 3.95 20.23
C SER A 189 4.91 5.29 20.63
N GLU A 190 5.23 6.37 19.90
CA GLU A 190 4.71 7.72 20.17
C GLU A 190 3.38 7.94 19.45
N LEU A 191 3.29 7.50 18.19
CA LEU A 191 2.10 7.66 17.37
C LEU A 191 1.05 6.56 17.56
N GLY A 192 1.45 5.38 18.07
CA GLY A 192 0.55 4.29 18.38
C GLY A 192 0.04 3.47 17.19
N TYR A 193 0.58 3.66 15.98
CA TYR A 193 0.21 2.91 14.78
C TYR A 193 1.42 2.51 13.95
N ALA A 194 1.25 1.48 13.10
CA ALA A 194 2.27 1.01 12.17
C ALA A 194 2.15 1.67 10.79
N VAL A 195 0.94 1.81 10.28
CA VAL A 195 0.66 2.39 8.96
C VAL A 195 -0.52 3.34 9.06
N MET A 196 -0.36 4.58 8.61
CA MET A 196 -1.46 5.50 8.33
C MET A 196 -1.80 5.40 6.83
N ARG A 197 -3.06 5.14 6.52
CA ARG A 197 -3.57 5.05 5.15
C ARG A 197 -4.47 6.23 4.85
N GLN A 198 -4.24 6.88 3.72
CA GLN A 198 -5.04 7.99 3.22
C GLN A 198 -5.47 7.68 1.79
N PHE A 199 -6.78 7.79 1.52
CA PHE A 199 -7.37 7.51 0.24
C PHE A 199 -8.12 8.73 -0.29
N LYS A 200 -7.71 9.23 -1.43
CA LYS A 200 -8.38 10.28 -2.18
C LYS A 200 -9.05 9.64 -3.39
N GLU A 201 -10.15 8.93 -3.18
CA GLU A 201 -10.84 8.13 -4.19
C GLU A 201 -12.32 8.52 -4.33
N GLY A 202 -12.78 9.49 -3.54
CA GLY A 202 -14.15 10.01 -3.60
C GLY A 202 -15.21 9.22 -2.83
N TRP A 203 -14.85 8.09 -2.18
CA TRP A 203 -15.78 7.35 -1.34
C TRP A 203 -15.80 7.86 0.11
N LYS A 204 -16.94 7.67 0.79
CA LYS A 204 -17.12 8.02 2.20
C LYS A 204 -17.40 6.79 3.05
N PRO A 205 -16.80 6.68 4.25
CA PRO A 205 -17.16 5.65 5.22
C PRO A 205 -18.63 5.75 5.66
N GLY A 206 -19.27 4.60 5.89
CA GLY A 206 -20.63 4.55 6.45
C GLY A 206 -21.77 4.73 5.45
N THR A 207 -21.49 4.90 4.19
CA THR A 207 -22.50 4.91 3.12
C THR A 207 -22.57 3.49 2.53
N ALA A 208 -23.72 2.85 2.59
CA ALA A 208 -23.94 1.55 1.95
C ALA A 208 -23.87 1.74 0.42
N GLY A 209 -22.86 1.13 -0.22
CA GLY A 209 -22.52 1.45 -1.61
C GLY A 209 -21.84 2.81 -1.68
N SER A 210 -20.53 2.81 -1.97
CA SER A 210 -19.71 4.02 -2.03
C SER A 210 -20.27 5.01 -3.04
N THR A 211 -20.99 6.02 -2.56
CA THR A 211 -21.37 7.17 -3.38
C THR A 211 -20.20 8.13 -3.47
N LEU A 212 -19.75 8.41 -4.68
CA LEU A 212 -18.78 9.46 -4.97
C LEU A 212 -19.41 10.83 -4.68
N GLU A 213 -18.75 11.66 -3.88
CA GLU A 213 -19.24 13.02 -3.58
C GLU A 213 -19.37 13.94 -4.81
N ASN A 214 -18.77 13.58 -5.94
CA ASN A 214 -18.66 14.43 -7.14
C ASN A 214 -19.22 13.82 -8.43
N SER A 215 -20.13 12.86 -8.38
CA SER A 215 -20.86 12.52 -9.58
C SER A 215 -21.95 13.57 -9.84
N THR A 216 -21.56 14.74 -10.36
CA THR A 216 -22.49 15.62 -11.08
C THR A 216 -23.03 14.85 -12.27
N GLY A 217 -24.11 14.09 -12.07
CA GLY A 217 -24.82 13.42 -13.15
C GLY A 217 -25.11 11.92 -13.00
N ALA A 218 -24.68 11.25 -11.94
CA ALA A 218 -25.17 9.90 -11.67
C ALA A 218 -26.34 9.97 -10.69
N ASN A 219 -27.51 9.69 -11.19
CA ASN A 219 -28.72 9.57 -10.40
C ASN A 219 -28.52 8.55 -9.29
N SER A 220 -28.95 8.90 -8.07
CA SER A 220 -29.03 7.94 -6.98
C SER A 220 -29.88 6.74 -7.43
N LEU A 221 -29.50 5.53 -7.01
CA LEU A 221 -30.23 4.30 -7.35
C LEU A 221 -31.75 4.37 -7.05
N GLY A 222 -32.20 5.35 -6.26
CA GLY A 222 -33.61 5.64 -6.00
C GLY A 222 -34.38 6.24 -7.18
N GLU A 223 -33.71 6.98 -8.07
CA GLU A 223 -34.37 7.62 -9.22
C GLU A 223 -34.60 6.64 -10.37
N TRP A 224 -33.81 5.58 -10.48
CA TRP A 224 -34.02 4.55 -11.51
C TRP A 224 -35.30 3.72 -11.30
N HIS A 225 -35.78 3.61 -10.06
CA HIS A 225 -37.01 2.89 -9.76
C HIS A 225 -38.28 3.70 -10.05
N GLU A 226 -38.22 5.03 -9.99
CA GLU A 226 -39.38 5.87 -10.30
C GLU A 226 -39.63 5.99 -11.80
N ASP A 227 -38.58 6.04 -12.64
CA ASP A 227 -38.75 6.16 -14.10
C ASP A 227 -39.25 4.87 -14.77
N VAL A 228 -38.97 3.71 -14.20
CA VAL A 228 -39.47 2.43 -14.75
C VAL A 228 -40.96 2.25 -14.46
N ASN A 229 -41.45 2.71 -13.31
CA ASN A 229 -42.87 2.65 -12.99
C ASN A 229 -43.71 3.70 -13.71
N ALA A 230 -43.16 4.87 -14.01
CA ALA A 230 -43.85 5.91 -14.76
C ALA A 230 -44.12 5.51 -16.26
N ARG A 231 -43.35 4.58 -16.81
CA ARG A 231 -43.55 4.07 -18.17
C ARG A 231 -44.56 2.93 -18.27
N ALA A 232 -44.88 2.28 -17.16
CA ALA A 232 -45.83 1.17 -17.15
C ALA A 232 -47.32 1.62 -16.99
N GLU A 233 -47.57 2.87 -16.62
CA GLU A 233 -48.93 3.41 -16.41
C GLU A 233 -49.43 4.27 -17.62
N GLY A 234 -48.71 4.30 -18.73
CA GLY A 234 -48.99 5.14 -19.89
C GLY A 234 -49.35 4.42 -21.21
N GLU A 235 -49.78 3.13 -21.16
CA GLU A 235 -50.36 2.43 -22.31
C GLU A 235 -51.72 1.79 -21.97
#